data_67150c0fed6df3074d9af742b1dbe5ae
#
_entry.id   67150c0fed6df3074d9af742b1dbe5ae
#
_cell.length_a   1.000
_cell.length_b   1.000
_cell.length_c   1.000
_cell.angle_alpha   90.00
_cell.angle_beta   90.00
_cell.angle_gamma   90.00
#
_symmetry.space_group_name_H-M   'P 1'
#
loop_
_entity.id
_entity.type
_entity.pdbx_description
1 polymer ?
#
loop_
_entity_poly.entity_id
_entity_poly.type
_entity_poly.pdbx_seq_one_letter_code
_entity_poly.pdbx_strand_id
1 'polypeptide(L)'
;MNELRVTFGLFLVICAPSATALASQAAQPSEGLLEGSSLEVLSRNFYLNNDYRSPSPSGKNYTREWAQGFITSFESGFTSGTVGFGIDAHGFLGVKLDSGKGHSGTGLLPVDQEGRSEDDYSSGGGALKLRTSRTTLAFGEMTVQTPVFDTADKRLQPEYATGLLVDSREIDDMHVLAGHFTAFKNQDASTSKGNFTGYGVSTRTGGIDFIGANLFEERPVGGALYASQLSDTWRQYYGNVHLKQSGVFLDGNLYHTRDYGESVAGAIDNTAYSLAAQYTAGAHGFTLAFQKINGDTPFDFVGGDSIYLANSIKYADFNGPRERSWQARYDLDLGSYGVPGLKFMTRYVNGRGIDGTHAPQGGGYNPFDESSGEYVPQQGDGGRHWERDIDLRYVLQSGPAKDMSVQLSHVVHRANSAQGGDDIDRLYIVIEYPLKFGRF
;
A
#
# COMPACT_ATOMS: atom_id res chain seq x y z
N MET A 1 -9.34 -48.06 -3.80
CA MET A 1 -8.20 -47.18 -4.05
C MET A 1 -8.80 -45.80 -4.27
N ASN A 2 -8.92 -45.01 -3.18
CA ASN A 2 -9.48 -43.67 -3.21
C ASN A 2 -8.32 -42.69 -3.41
N GLU A 3 -8.32 -42.01 -4.55
CA GLU A 3 -7.40 -40.89 -4.76
C GLU A 3 -7.84 -39.70 -3.92
N LEU A 4 -7.02 -39.37 -2.93
CA LEU A 4 -7.14 -38.18 -2.10
C LEU A 4 -6.64 -36.99 -2.93
N ARG A 5 -7.54 -36.23 -3.57
CA ARG A 5 -7.19 -34.96 -4.20
C ARG A 5 -6.97 -33.92 -3.10
N VAL A 6 -5.71 -33.71 -2.76
CA VAL A 6 -5.29 -32.60 -1.90
C VAL A 6 -5.28 -31.34 -2.73
N THR A 7 -6.29 -30.49 -2.55
CA THR A 7 -6.30 -29.15 -3.14
C THR A 7 -5.34 -28.26 -2.33
N PHE A 8 -4.16 -28.01 -2.87
CA PHE A 8 -3.19 -27.08 -2.30
C PHE A 8 -3.69 -25.64 -2.51
N GLY A 9 -4.24 -25.05 -1.49
CA GLY A 9 -4.46 -23.61 -1.43
C GLY A 9 -3.10 -22.91 -1.26
N LEU A 10 -2.64 -22.26 -2.31
CA LEU A 10 -1.41 -21.45 -2.27
C LEU A 10 -1.70 -20.16 -1.50
N PHE A 11 -1.18 -20.06 -0.28
CA PHE A 11 -1.30 -18.84 0.53
C PHE A 11 -0.19 -17.87 0.15
N LEU A 12 -0.48 -16.97 -0.77
CA LEU A 12 0.33 -15.79 -0.98
C LEU A 12 -0.04 -14.77 0.11
N VAL A 13 0.64 -14.78 1.25
CA VAL A 13 0.55 -13.70 2.23
C VAL A 13 1.73 -12.77 2.00
N ILE A 14 1.74 -12.08 0.87
CA ILE A 14 2.32 -10.75 0.82
C ILE A 14 1.49 -9.94 1.81
N CYS A 15 2.07 -9.10 2.65
CA CYS A 15 1.34 -8.05 3.35
C CYS A 15 0.75 -7.08 2.30
N ALA A 16 -0.25 -7.57 1.56
CA ALA A 16 -1.24 -6.68 1.04
C ALA A 16 -2.13 -6.32 2.24
N PRO A 17 -2.44 -5.05 2.49
CA PRO A 17 -3.61 -4.70 3.25
C PRO A 17 -4.76 -5.53 2.69
N SER A 18 -5.74 -5.82 3.51
CA SER A 18 -6.97 -6.47 3.05
C SER A 18 -7.78 -5.47 2.20
N ALA A 19 -7.17 -4.98 1.13
CA ALA A 19 -7.93 -4.63 -0.03
C ALA A 19 -8.53 -5.97 -0.46
N THR A 20 -9.83 -6.13 -0.40
CA THR A 20 -10.50 -7.04 -1.29
C THR A 20 -9.96 -6.68 -2.66
N ALA A 21 -8.91 -7.39 -3.09
CA ALA A 21 -8.45 -7.30 -4.45
C ALA A 21 -9.72 -7.47 -5.26
N LEU A 22 -10.11 -6.43 -5.96
CA LEU A 22 -11.02 -6.53 -7.08
C LEU A 22 -10.30 -7.50 -8.02
N ALA A 23 -10.53 -8.80 -7.76
CA ALA A 23 -10.11 -9.83 -8.67
C ALA A 23 -10.82 -9.47 -9.97
N SER A 24 -10.10 -8.87 -10.89
CA SER A 24 -10.53 -8.66 -12.24
C SER A 24 -11.00 -10.02 -12.77
N GLN A 25 -12.32 -10.26 -12.66
CA GLN A 25 -12.89 -11.48 -13.18
C GLN A 25 -12.67 -11.44 -14.68
N ALA A 26 -12.06 -12.49 -15.19
CA ALA A 26 -12.04 -12.76 -16.63
C ALA A 26 -13.42 -12.45 -17.21
N ALA A 27 -13.47 -11.69 -18.30
CA ALA A 27 -14.66 -11.14 -18.91
C ALA A 27 -15.80 -12.18 -18.99
N GLN A 28 -16.69 -12.16 -18.00
CA GLN A 28 -17.98 -12.83 -18.09
C GLN A 28 -18.84 -12.05 -19.11
N PRO A 29 -19.69 -12.71 -19.89
CA PRO A 29 -20.64 -12.02 -20.75
C PRO A 29 -21.41 -10.99 -19.91
N SER A 30 -21.65 -9.81 -20.46
CA SER A 30 -22.32 -8.70 -19.79
C SER A 30 -23.68 -9.14 -19.25
N GLU A 31 -23.77 -9.34 -17.95
CA GLU A 31 -25.02 -9.68 -17.26
C GLU A 31 -25.96 -8.47 -17.13
N GLY A 32 -25.77 -7.41 -17.93
CA GLY A 32 -26.52 -6.15 -17.82
C GLY A 32 -25.93 -5.18 -16.78
N LEU A 33 -26.41 -3.94 -16.84
CA LEU A 33 -25.89 -2.88 -15.97
C LEU A 33 -26.20 -3.13 -14.48
N LEU A 34 -27.42 -3.56 -14.18
CA LEU A 34 -27.89 -3.82 -12.81
C LEU A 34 -27.65 -5.28 -12.40
N GLU A 35 -27.94 -6.25 -13.25
CA GLU A 35 -27.78 -7.68 -12.96
C GLU A 35 -26.30 -8.05 -12.68
N GLY A 36 -25.35 -7.30 -13.24
CA GLY A 36 -23.93 -7.45 -12.96
C GLY A 36 -23.41 -6.55 -11.86
N SER A 37 -24.27 -5.85 -11.10
CA SER A 37 -23.82 -4.89 -10.07
C SER A 37 -23.61 -5.57 -8.72
N SER A 38 -22.72 -4.95 -7.93
CA SER A 38 -22.46 -5.32 -6.54
C SER A 38 -22.46 -4.09 -5.64
N LEU A 39 -22.97 -4.26 -4.44
CA LEU A 39 -22.91 -3.28 -3.35
C LEU A 39 -22.30 -3.93 -2.13
N GLU A 40 -21.24 -3.34 -1.62
CA GLU A 40 -20.58 -3.76 -0.39
C GLU A 40 -20.47 -2.58 0.58
N VAL A 41 -20.67 -2.82 1.86
CA VAL A 41 -20.35 -1.89 2.94
C VAL A 41 -19.38 -2.58 3.88
N LEU A 42 -18.16 -2.06 3.99
CA LEU A 42 -17.20 -2.52 4.97
C LEU A 42 -17.32 -1.64 6.23
N SER A 43 -17.71 -2.26 7.36
CA SER A 43 -17.62 -1.66 8.68
C SER A 43 -16.23 -1.91 9.23
N ARG A 44 -15.45 -0.84 9.49
CA ARG A 44 -14.07 -0.91 10.00
C ARG A 44 -13.96 -0.17 11.32
N ASN A 45 -13.71 -0.90 12.41
CA ASN A 45 -13.33 -0.32 13.68
C ASN A 45 -11.82 -0.34 13.80
N PHE A 46 -11.20 0.83 14.01
CA PHE A 46 -9.76 0.94 14.02
C PHE A 46 -9.28 1.69 15.25
N TYR A 47 -8.45 1.02 16.06
CA TYR A 47 -7.67 1.64 17.13
C TYR A 47 -6.20 1.61 16.76
N LEU A 48 -5.54 2.77 16.83
CA LEU A 48 -4.10 2.93 16.57
C LEU A 48 -3.46 3.73 17.68
N ASN A 49 -2.43 3.17 18.31
CA ASN A 49 -1.62 3.84 19.31
C ASN A 49 -0.14 3.79 18.94
N ASN A 50 0.49 4.94 18.92
CA ASN A 50 1.93 5.12 18.80
C ASN A 50 2.48 5.58 20.16
N ASP A 51 3.40 4.85 20.71
CA ASP A 51 4.13 5.19 21.95
C ASP A 51 5.60 5.50 21.57
N TYR A 52 5.98 6.75 21.68
CA TYR A 52 7.33 7.22 21.32
C TYR A 52 8.25 7.06 22.53
N ARG A 53 9.40 6.39 22.34
CA ARG A 53 10.41 6.18 23.37
C ARG A 53 11.27 7.43 23.64
N SER A 54 11.33 8.32 22.64
CA SER A 54 11.82 9.69 22.77
C SER A 54 10.71 10.61 22.25
N PRO A 55 10.56 11.82 22.75
CA PRO A 55 9.54 12.74 22.22
C PRO A 55 9.66 12.84 20.70
N SER A 56 8.51 12.71 20.02
CA SER A 56 8.43 12.91 18.57
C SER A 56 8.87 14.35 18.20
N PRO A 57 9.13 14.66 16.92
CA PRO A 57 9.42 16.03 16.49
C PRO A 57 8.34 17.05 16.91
N SER A 58 7.10 16.60 17.11
CA SER A 58 6.00 17.41 17.66
C SER A 58 6.01 17.53 19.20
N GLY A 59 6.99 16.95 19.89
CA GLY A 59 7.11 16.93 21.34
C GLY A 59 6.11 16.03 22.05
N LYS A 60 5.39 15.16 21.33
CA LYS A 60 4.42 14.21 21.90
C LYS A 60 5.12 12.92 22.33
N ASN A 61 4.74 12.38 23.49
CA ASN A 61 5.18 11.07 23.95
C ASN A 61 4.35 9.94 23.36
N TYR A 62 3.12 10.21 22.92
CA TYR A 62 2.25 9.27 22.25
C TYR A 62 1.25 10.00 21.34
N THR A 63 0.77 9.28 20.32
CA THR A 63 -0.42 9.64 19.55
C THR A 63 -1.34 8.44 19.51
N ARG A 64 -2.65 8.69 19.65
CA ARG A 64 -3.63 7.60 19.70
C ARG A 64 -4.94 8.08 19.08
N GLU A 65 -5.57 7.20 18.31
CA GLU A 65 -6.92 7.43 17.78
C GLU A 65 -7.70 6.13 17.80
N TRP A 66 -9.00 6.25 18.02
CA TRP A 66 -9.96 5.16 17.89
C TRP A 66 -11.15 5.68 17.10
N ALA A 67 -11.46 5.03 16.00
CA ALA A 67 -12.47 5.49 15.07
C ALA A 67 -13.24 4.32 14.43
N GLN A 68 -14.48 4.63 14.01
CA GLN A 68 -15.33 3.75 13.23
C GLN A 68 -15.47 4.28 11.82
N GLY A 69 -15.16 3.47 10.83
CA GLY A 69 -15.36 3.75 9.40
C GLY A 69 -16.46 2.90 8.81
N PHE A 70 -17.19 3.47 7.84
CA PHE A 70 -18.10 2.76 6.95
C PHE A 70 -17.69 3.10 5.51
N ILE A 71 -17.17 2.09 4.80
CA ILE A 71 -16.71 2.22 3.43
C ILE A 71 -17.76 1.54 2.55
N THR A 72 -18.40 2.29 1.69
CA THR A 72 -19.41 1.79 0.75
C THR A 72 -18.82 1.76 -0.65
N SER A 73 -18.93 0.63 -1.34
CA SER A 73 -18.49 0.44 -2.72
C SER A 73 -19.63 -0.11 -3.54
N PHE A 74 -19.95 0.57 -4.63
CA PHE A 74 -20.89 0.12 -5.65
C PHE A 74 -20.15 -0.02 -6.96
N GLU A 75 -20.27 -1.19 -7.57
CA GLU A 75 -19.75 -1.48 -8.91
C GLU A 75 -20.89 -1.94 -9.79
N SER A 76 -21.14 -1.24 -10.90
CA SER A 76 -22.13 -1.72 -11.88
C SER A 76 -21.55 -2.80 -12.79
N GLY A 77 -22.41 -3.60 -13.38
CA GLY A 77 -22.10 -4.32 -14.61
C GLY A 77 -21.91 -3.37 -15.78
N PHE A 78 -21.97 -3.92 -17.00
CA PHE A 78 -21.89 -3.14 -18.23
C PHE A 78 -23.15 -3.30 -19.06
N THR A 79 -23.54 -2.24 -19.75
CA THR A 79 -24.60 -2.34 -20.76
C THR A 79 -24.22 -3.34 -21.85
N SER A 80 -25.22 -3.99 -22.45
CA SER A 80 -25.00 -4.88 -23.59
C SER A 80 -24.59 -4.11 -24.85
N GLY A 81 -23.85 -4.76 -25.75
CA GLY A 81 -23.36 -4.20 -27.01
C GLY A 81 -21.86 -4.35 -27.17
N THR A 82 -21.33 -3.93 -28.33
CA THR A 82 -19.88 -3.95 -28.62
C THR A 82 -19.09 -3.03 -27.70
N VAL A 83 -19.70 -1.93 -27.27
CA VAL A 83 -19.18 -1.04 -26.24
C VAL A 83 -20.17 -1.07 -25.07
N GLY A 84 -19.68 -1.51 -23.92
CA GLY A 84 -20.43 -1.52 -22.67
C GLY A 84 -20.12 -0.29 -21.84
N PHE A 85 -21.12 0.29 -21.19
CA PHE A 85 -21.00 1.40 -20.27
C PHE A 85 -21.25 0.89 -18.84
N GLY A 86 -20.48 1.36 -17.90
CA GLY A 86 -20.62 1.06 -16.47
C GLY A 86 -20.27 2.26 -15.61
N ILE A 87 -20.58 2.17 -14.33
CA ILE A 87 -20.29 3.20 -13.33
C ILE A 87 -19.87 2.54 -12.02
N ASP A 88 -18.85 3.07 -11.38
CA ASP A 88 -18.51 2.74 -10.01
C ASP A 88 -18.72 3.96 -9.14
N ALA A 89 -19.12 3.73 -7.88
CA ALA A 89 -19.28 4.77 -6.89
C ALA A 89 -18.79 4.25 -5.54
N HIS A 90 -18.22 5.16 -4.75
CA HIS A 90 -17.84 4.85 -3.38
C HIS A 90 -18.24 5.98 -2.45
N GLY A 91 -18.44 5.65 -1.19
CA GLY A 91 -18.72 6.58 -0.12
C GLY A 91 -18.03 6.16 1.15
N PHE A 92 -17.68 7.12 1.98
CA PHE A 92 -17.04 6.88 3.25
C PHE A 92 -17.62 7.79 4.33
N LEU A 93 -17.78 7.25 5.53
CA LEU A 93 -18.08 7.96 6.75
C LEU A 93 -17.16 7.45 7.86
N GLY A 94 -16.38 8.33 8.47
CA GLY A 94 -15.56 8.08 9.64
C GLY A 94 -16.08 8.84 10.84
N VAL A 95 -16.11 8.19 12.01
CA VAL A 95 -16.56 8.75 13.28
C VAL A 95 -15.54 8.48 14.35
N LYS A 96 -15.11 9.51 15.07
CA LYS A 96 -14.23 9.41 16.22
C LYS A 96 -14.94 8.74 17.40
N LEU A 97 -14.30 7.76 18.04
CA LEU A 97 -14.82 7.04 19.19
C LEU A 97 -14.13 7.42 20.51
N ASP A 98 -12.97 8.04 20.46
CA ASP A 98 -12.19 8.41 21.64
C ASP A 98 -11.65 9.83 21.47
N SER A 99 -11.72 10.64 22.54
CA SER A 99 -11.31 12.02 22.57
C SER A 99 -10.44 12.31 23.78
N GLY A 100 -9.69 13.42 23.73
CA GLY A 100 -8.84 13.86 24.81
C GLY A 100 -7.45 14.28 24.34
N LYS A 101 -6.62 14.71 25.30
CA LYS A 101 -5.26 15.15 25.01
C LYS A 101 -4.43 13.98 24.46
N GLY A 102 -3.76 14.19 23.33
CA GLY A 102 -2.94 13.15 22.66
C GLY A 102 -3.73 12.19 21.78
N HIS A 103 -5.05 12.33 21.67
CA HIS A 103 -5.93 11.50 20.83
C HIS A 103 -6.05 12.08 19.42
N SER A 104 -4.92 12.29 18.76
CA SER A 104 -4.83 12.81 17.39
C SER A 104 -3.48 12.48 16.74
N GLY A 105 -3.44 12.54 15.42
CA GLY A 105 -2.20 12.50 14.64
C GLY A 105 -1.67 11.12 14.34
N THR A 106 -2.52 10.09 14.29
CA THR A 106 -2.15 8.76 13.77
C THR A 106 -2.49 8.59 12.29
N GLY A 107 -3.24 9.54 11.70
CA GLY A 107 -3.73 9.50 10.33
C GLY A 107 -4.98 8.64 10.16
N LEU A 108 -5.75 8.36 11.22
CA LEU A 108 -7.08 7.78 11.09
C LEU A 108 -8.14 8.82 10.81
N LEU A 109 -7.97 10.02 11.36
CA LEU A 109 -8.91 11.14 11.26
C LEU A 109 -8.16 12.41 10.78
N PRO A 110 -8.81 13.29 10.04
CA PRO A 110 -8.26 14.61 9.76
C PRO A 110 -7.95 15.37 11.05
N VAL A 111 -6.96 16.24 11.00
CA VAL A 111 -6.54 17.07 12.14
C VAL A 111 -6.82 18.54 11.84
N ASP A 112 -7.48 19.21 12.78
CA ASP A 112 -7.79 20.63 12.69
C ASP A 112 -6.53 21.51 12.90
N GLN A 113 -6.69 22.84 12.75
CA GLN A 113 -5.59 23.80 12.92
C GLN A 113 -5.04 23.85 14.35
N GLU A 114 -5.81 23.43 15.34
CA GLU A 114 -5.39 23.33 16.74
C GLU A 114 -4.71 21.98 17.07
N GLY A 115 -4.56 21.08 16.09
CA GLY A 115 -3.92 19.78 16.25
C GLY A 115 -4.80 18.71 16.89
N ARG A 116 -6.14 18.89 16.84
CA ARG A 116 -7.13 17.92 17.33
C ARG A 116 -7.72 17.15 16.16
N SER A 117 -8.03 15.89 16.38
CA SER A 117 -8.77 15.10 15.38
C SER A 117 -10.22 15.56 15.28
N GLU A 118 -10.70 15.70 14.04
CA GLU A 118 -12.10 15.96 13.75
C GLU A 118 -13.01 14.88 14.36
N ASP A 119 -14.25 15.25 14.72
CA ASP A 119 -15.19 14.31 15.32
C ASP A 119 -15.76 13.32 14.29
N ASP A 120 -15.93 13.77 13.08
CA ASP A 120 -16.30 12.94 11.92
C ASP A 120 -15.73 13.53 10.64
N TYR A 121 -15.67 12.71 9.59
CA TYR A 121 -15.37 13.14 8.23
C TYR A 121 -15.99 12.17 7.23
N SER A 122 -16.26 12.67 6.04
CA SER A 122 -16.84 11.87 4.98
C SER A 122 -16.26 12.20 3.63
N SER A 123 -16.34 11.26 2.73
CA SER A 123 -15.95 11.46 1.34
C SER A 123 -16.81 10.62 0.41
N GLY A 124 -16.79 10.95 -0.87
CA GLY A 124 -17.47 10.19 -1.89
C GLY A 124 -16.88 10.49 -3.25
N GLY A 125 -16.98 9.53 -4.16
CA GLY A 125 -16.47 9.65 -5.51
C GLY A 125 -16.98 8.52 -6.39
N GLY A 126 -16.44 8.45 -7.60
CA GLY A 126 -16.77 7.36 -8.53
C GLY A 126 -16.14 7.57 -9.89
N ALA A 127 -16.30 6.57 -10.73
CA ALA A 127 -15.75 6.53 -12.07
C ALA A 127 -16.77 6.04 -13.09
N LEU A 128 -16.71 6.59 -14.30
CA LEU A 128 -17.39 6.05 -15.47
C LEU A 128 -16.50 5.00 -16.12
N LYS A 129 -17.09 3.89 -16.59
CA LYS A 129 -16.37 2.81 -17.24
C LYS A 129 -16.89 2.57 -18.67
N LEU A 130 -15.96 2.36 -19.58
CA LEU A 130 -16.23 1.91 -20.94
C LEU A 130 -15.49 0.60 -21.15
N ARG A 131 -16.18 -0.42 -21.67
CA ARG A 131 -15.57 -1.71 -21.99
C ARG A 131 -15.76 -2.03 -23.45
N THR A 132 -14.71 -2.46 -24.11
CA THR A 132 -14.76 -3.12 -25.40
C THR A 132 -13.88 -4.36 -25.36
N SER A 133 -14.43 -5.51 -25.78
CA SER A 133 -13.74 -6.79 -25.65
C SER A 133 -13.22 -7.03 -24.21
N ARG A 134 -11.90 -7.23 -24.03
CA ARG A 134 -11.23 -7.42 -22.74
C ARG A 134 -10.47 -6.16 -22.25
N THR A 135 -10.85 -4.99 -22.78
CA THR A 135 -10.28 -3.70 -22.40
C THR A 135 -11.32 -2.82 -21.74
N THR A 136 -11.02 -2.31 -20.55
CA THR A 136 -11.80 -1.33 -19.81
C THR A 136 -11.05 -0.01 -19.71
N LEU A 137 -11.76 1.08 -20.00
CA LEU A 137 -11.33 2.44 -19.73
C LEU A 137 -12.16 2.99 -18.58
N ALA A 138 -11.52 3.45 -17.52
CA ALA A 138 -12.19 4.09 -16.39
C ALA A 138 -11.75 5.55 -16.26
N PHE A 139 -12.70 6.45 -15.97
CA PHE A 139 -12.44 7.88 -15.80
C PHE A 139 -13.18 8.39 -14.56
N GLY A 140 -12.47 8.97 -13.62
CA GLY A 140 -13.01 9.51 -12.37
C GLY A 140 -12.11 9.21 -11.18
N GLU A 141 -12.72 9.09 -10.00
CA GLU A 141 -12.02 8.75 -8.76
C GLU A 141 -12.09 7.24 -8.52
N MET A 142 -10.93 6.61 -8.34
CA MET A 142 -10.78 5.16 -8.22
C MET A 142 -9.54 4.77 -7.42
N THR A 143 -9.45 3.51 -7.00
CA THR A 143 -8.23 2.90 -6.51
C THR A 143 -7.35 2.45 -7.66
N VAL A 144 -6.04 2.45 -7.47
CA VAL A 144 -5.04 2.00 -8.45
C VAL A 144 -4.10 1.02 -7.76
N GLN A 145 -3.72 -0.05 -8.45
CA GLN A 145 -2.79 -1.05 -7.93
C GLN A 145 -1.75 -1.41 -8.99
N THR A 146 -0.62 -0.73 -8.94
CA THR A 146 0.56 -1.02 -9.76
C THR A 146 1.84 -0.77 -8.96
N PRO A 147 2.97 -1.38 -9.32
CA PRO A 147 4.21 -1.20 -8.55
C PRO A 147 4.79 0.21 -8.63
N VAL A 148 4.31 1.06 -9.54
CA VAL A 148 4.82 2.42 -9.74
C VAL A 148 3.82 3.50 -9.36
N PHE A 149 2.55 3.11 -9.10
CA PHE A 149 1.52 3.94 -8.51
C PHE A 149 0.43 3.05 -7.91
N ASP A 150 0.30 3.09 -6.59
CA ASP A 150 -0.62 2.24 -5.83
C ASP A 150 -1.27 3.03 -4.69
N THR A 151 -2.60 2.96 -4.62
CA THR A 151 -3.38 3.60 -3.56
C THR A 151 -3.50 2.65 -2.36
N ALA A 152 -3.09 3.11 -1.18
CA ALA A 152 -3.11 2.30 0.02
C ALA A 152 -4.50 2.15 0.64
N ASP A 153 -4.70 1.04 1.36
CA ASP A 153 -5.81 0.85 2.30
C ASP A 153 -5.28 0.43 3.69
N LYS A 154 -4.57 1.37 4.35
CA LYS A 154 -3.84 1.11 5.61
C LYS A 154 -4.41 1.87 6.82
N ARG A 155 -5.49 2.62 6.65
CA ARG A 155 -6.12 3.44 7.69
C ARG A 155 -7.64 3.23 7.70
N LEU A 156 -8.37 4.24 8.13
CA LEU A 156 -9.83 4.17 8.28
C LEU A 156 -10.56 4.14 6.94
N GLN A 157 -10.10 4.93 5.95
CA GLN A 157 -10.55 4.87 4.56
C GLN A 157 -9.39 4.53 3.62
N PRO A 158 -9.66 3.97 2.41
CA PRO A 158 -8.67 3.82 1.36
C PRO A 158 -8.24 5.18 0.78
N GLU A 159 -7.04 5.20 0.19
CA GLU A 159 -6.65 6.26 -0.73
C GLU A 159 -7.38 6.10 -2.07
N TYR A 160 -7.59 7.23 -2.75
CA TYR A 160 -8.14 7.26 -4.10
C TYR A 160 -7.34 8.21 -4.98
N ALA A 161 -7.34 7.94 -6.27
CA ALA A 161 -6.76 8.81 -7.27
C ALA A 161 -7.80 9.22 -8.31
N THR A 162 -7.74 10.46 -8.79
CA THR A 162 -8.64 10.98 -9.82
C THR A 162 -7.91 11.08 -11.15
N GLY A 163 -8.43 10.39 -12.17
CA GLY A 163 -7.79 10.35 -13.49
C GLY A 163 -8.42 9.38 -14.46
N LEU A 164 -7.57 8.84 -15.32
CA LEU A 164 -7.90 7.89 -16.36
C LEU A 164 -7.09 6.61 -16.16
N LEU A 165 -7.74 5.45 -16.26
CA LEU A 165 -7.12 4.13 -16.20
C LEU A 165 -7.55 3.29 -17.40
N VAL A 166 -6.60 2.67 -18.07
CA VAL A 166 -6.81 1.61 -19.07
C VAL A 166 -6.37 0.30 -18.44
N ASP A 167 -7.26 -0.69 -18.45
CA ASP A 167 -7.02 -2.08 -18.05
C ASP A 167 -7.33 -2.99 -19.24
N SER A 168 -6.34 -3.73 -19.73
CA SER A 168 -6.46 -4.56 -20.93
C SER A 168 -5.86 -5.94 -20.76
N ARG A 169 -6.65 -6.96 -21.12
CA ARG A 169 -6.26 -8.37 -21.18
C ARG A 169 -6.45 -8.96 -22.59
N GLU A 170 -6.29 -8.13 -23.63
CA GLU A 170 -6.46 -8.55 -25.04
C GLU A 170 -5.40 -9.58 -25.46
N ILE A 171 -4.22 -9.52 -24.88
CA ILE A 171 -3.12 -10.43 -25.15
C ILE A 171 -3.09 -11.50 -24.06
N ASP A 172 -3.09 -12.76 -24.45
CA ASP A 172 -3.05 -13.87 -23.50
C ASP A 172 -1.75 -13.85 -22.69
N ASP A 173 -1.83 -14.25 -21.42
CA ASP A 173 -0.72 -14.19 -20.46
C ASP A 173 -0.15 -12.77 -20.20
N MET A 174 -0.85 -11.71 -20.61
CA MET A 174 -0.42 -10.33 -20.40
C MET A 174 -1.60 -9.48 -19.90
N HIS A 175 -1.39 -8.78 -18.78
CA HIS A 175 -2.32 -7.79 -18.23
C HIS A 175 -1.68 -6.41 -18.31
N VAL A 176 -2.14 -5.58 -19.25
CA VAL A 176 -1.61 -4.24 -19.51
C VAL A 176 -2.41 -3.21 -18.74
N LEU A 177 -1.71 -2.33 -18.04
CA LEU A 177 -2.26 -1.19 -17.32
C LEU A 177 -1.57 0.09 -17.77
N ALA A 178 -2.37 1.14 -18.01
CA ALA A 178 -1.85 2.48 -18.27
C ALA A 178 -2.76 3.51 -17.60
N GLY A 179 -2.19 4.56 -17.05
CA GLY A 179 -2.94 5.56 -16.30
C GLY A 179 -2.38 6.97 -16.40
N HIS A 180 -3.28 7.95 -16.27
CA HIS A 180 -2.97 9.37 -16.12
C HIS A 180 -3.82 9.91 -14.96
N PHE A 181 -3.20 10.32 -13.86
CA PHE A 181 -3.87 10.79 -12.65
C PHE A 181 -3.39 12.20 -12.30
N THR A 182 -4.33 13.06 -11.95
CA THR A 182 -4.09 14.50 -11.72
C THR A 182 -4.39 14.97 -10.31
N ALA A 183 -4.99 14.10 -9.49
CA ALA A 183 -5.28 14.41 -8.09
C ALA A 183 -5.28 13.13 -7.24
N PHE A 184 -5.06 13.32 -5.93
CA PHE A 184 -4.94 12.25 -4.95
C PHE A 184 -5.75 12.56 -3.70
N LYS A 185 -6.40 11.55 -3.12
CA LYS A 185 -7.09 11.62 -1.84
C LYS A 185 -6.36 10.75 -0.82
N ASN A 186 -5.79 11.38 0.20
CA ASN A 186 -5.19 10.68 1.33
C ASN A 186 -6.24 10.00 2.22
N GLN A 187 -5.80 9.06 3.03
CA GLN A 187 -6.65 8.23 3.91
C GLN A 187 -7.35 9.04 5.02
N ASP A 188 -6.86 10.22 5.35
CA ASP A 188 -7.41 11.14 6.35
C ASP A 188 -7.97 12.43 5.73
N ALA A 189 -8.36 12.40 4.46
CA ALA A 189 -8.86 13.55 3.74
C ALA A 189 -10.26 13.35 3.17
N SER A 190 -11.06 14.43 3.19
CA SER A 190 -12.36 14.48 2.51
C SER A 190 -12.26 14.97 1.07
N THR A 191 -11.17 15.67 0.72
CA THR A 191 -11.00 16.26 -0.60
C THR A 191 -10.41 15.28 -1.61
N SER A 192 -10.98 15.24 -2.82
CA SER A 192 -10.46 14.50 -3.96
C SER A 192 -9.43 15.29 -4.79
N LYS A 193 -9.04 16.48 -4.34
CA LYS A 193 -8.14 17.42 -5.05
C LYS A 193 -6.81 17.61 -4.32
N GLY A 194 -6.39 16.62 -3.54
CA GLY A 194 -5.10 16.62 -2.87
C GLY A 194 -3.94 16.45 -3.86
N ASN A 195 -2.75 16.82 -3.40
CA ASN A 195 -1.52 16.66 -4.16
C ASN A 195 -0.95 15.26 -4.01
N PHE A 196 -0.10 14.88 -4.96
CA PHE A 196 0.79 13.74 -4.79
C PHE A 196 1.91 14.12 -3.82
N THR A 197 2.15 13.27 -2.83
CA THR A 197 3.18 13.47 -1.81
C THR A 197 4.12 12.28 -1.77
N GLY A 198 5.40 12.54 -1.62
CA GLY A 198 6.44 11.54 -1.44
C GLY A 198 7.40 11.94 -0.32
N TYR A 199 8.52 11.24 -0.17
CA TYR A 199 9.50 11.53 0.87
C TYR A 199 10.19 12.89 0.73
N GLY A 200 10.43 13.33 -0.51
CA GLY A 200 11.17 14.54 -0.79
C GLY A 200 10.36 15.67 -1.41
N VAL A 201 9.15 15.38 -1.88
CA VAL A 201 8.40 16.37 -2.65
C VAL A 201 6.88 16.21 -2.51
N SER A 202 6.20 17.36 -2.58
CA SER A 202 4.75 17.44 -2.80
C SER A 202 4.51 18.23 -4.08
N THR A 203 3.93 17.58 -5.09
CA THR A 203 3.61 18.24 -6.36
C THR A 203 2.22 18.85 -6.30
N ARG A 204 2.11 20.15 -6.60
CA ARG A 204 0.82 20.88 -6.55
C ARG A 204 0.11 20.94 -7.91
N THR A 205 0.83 20.80 -9.01
CA THR A 205 0.30 21.06 -10.36
C THR A 205 0.56 19.93 -11.32
N GLY A 206 1.19 18.88 -10.87
CA GLY A 206 1.56 17.75 -11.69
C GLY A 206 0.53 16.65 -11.64
N GLY A 207 0.87 15.61 -12.30
CA GLY A 207 0.15 14.34 -12.28
C GLY A 207 1.17 13.23 -12.32
N ILE A 208 0.67 12.01 -12.25
CA ILE A 208 1.45 10.82 -12.48
C ILE A 208 0.91 10.08 -13.70
N ASP A 209 1.81 9.75 -14.62
CA ASP A 209 1.57 8.88 -15.76
C ASP A 209 2.25 7.55 -15.55
N PHE A 210 1.62 6.46 -15.95
CA PHE A 210 2.28 5.17 -15.98
C PHE A 210 1.77 4.29 -17.12
N ILE A 211 2.61 3.33 -17.50
CA ILE A 211 2.28 2.22 -18.40
C ILE A 211 3.08 1.00 -17.97
N GLY A 212 2.46 -0.16 -18.05
CA GLY A 212 3.16 -1.41 -17.77
C GLY A 212 2.31 -2.63 -18.03
N ALA A 213 2.91 -3.79 -17.73
CA ALA A 213 2.22 -5.06 -17.89
C ALA A 213 2.71 -6.06 -16.84
N ASN A 214 1.78 -6.85 -16.32
CA ASN A 214 2.06 -8.11 -15.64
C ASN A 214 2.08 -9.22 -16.70
N LEU A 215 3.05 -10.11 -16.57
CA LEU A 215 3.34 -11.15 -17.55
C LEU A 215 3.28 -12.52 -16.88
N PHE A 216 2.54 -13.46 -17.49
CA PHE A 216 2.49 -14.84 -17.06
C PHE A 216 2.04 -15.01 -15.60
N GLU A 217 1.08 -14.21 -15.11
CA GLU A 217 0.63 -14.19 -13.71
C GLU A 217 0.21 -15.57 -13.18
N GLU A 218 -0.43 -16.40 -14.04
CA GLU A 218 -0.90 -17.74 -13.71
C GLU A 218 0.15 -18.84 -13.96
N ARG A 219 1.34 -18.48 -14.46
CA ARG A 219 2.43 -19.43 -14.76
C ARG A 219 3.35 -19.60 -13.54
N PRO A 220 4.10 -20.72 -13.47
CA PRO A 220 5.12 -20.88 -12.43
C PRO A 220 6.20 -19.81 -12.45
N VAL A 221 6.54 -19.29 -13.63
CA VAL A 221 7.44 -18.15 -13.82
C VAL A 221 6.64 -17.02 -14.41
N GLY A 222 6.68 -15.88 -13.77
CA GLY A 222 6.04 -14.65 -14.23
C GLY A 222 6.86 -13.43 -13.86
N GLY A 223 6.31 -12.25 -14.14
CA GLY A 223 6.97 -10.99 -13.82
C GLY A 223 6.14 -9.78 -14.21
N ALA A 224 6.76 -8.61 -14.13
CA ALA A 224 6.12 -7.35 -14.50
C ALA A 224 7.15 -6.35 -15.01
N LEU A 225 6.70 -5.45 -15.89
CA LEU A 225 7.48 -4.32 -16.38
C LEU A 225 6.60 -3.09 -16.36
N TYR A 226 7.06 -2.01 -15.71
CA TYR A 226 6.35 -0.74 -15.64
C TYR A 226 7.29 0.44 -15.83
N ALA A 227 6.74 1.54 -16.33
CA ALA A 227 7.35 2.84 -16.32
C ALA A 227 6.36 3.88 -15.82
N SER A 228 6.82 4.83 -15.02
CA SER A 228 6.01 5.96 -14.55
C SER A 228 6.77 7.26 -14.60
N GLN A 229 6.02 8.36 -14.60
CA GLN A 229 6.54 9.71 -14.56
C GLN A 229 5.70 10.56 -13.62
N LEU A 230 6.30 11.09 -12.57
CA LEU A 230 5.73 12.15 -11.75
C LEU A 230 6.17 13.48 -12.35
N SER A 231 5.20 14.34 -12.69
CA SER A 231 5.47 15.61 -13.38
C SER A 231 6.53 16.44 -12.67
N ASP A 232 7.49 16.93 -13.45
CA ASP A 232 8.59 17.80 -13.02
C ASP A 232 9.42 17.29 -11.84
N THR A 233 9.34 15.99 -11.55
CA THR A 233 9.98 15.39 -10.38
C THR A 233 10.90 14.24 -10.76
N TRP A 234 10.34 13.11 -11.23
CA TRP A 234 11.12 11.93 -11.57
C TRP A 234 10.42 11.04 -12.61
N ARG A 235 11.23 10.13 -13.19
CA ARG A 235 10.79 8.93 -13.92
C ARG A 235 11.27 7.69 -13.21
N GLN A 236 10.38 6.70 -13.12
CA GLN A 236 10.69 5.38 -12.54
C GLN A 236 10.46 4.28 -13.56
N TYR A 237 11.36 3.31 -13.57
CA TYR A 237 11.25 2.07 -14.31
C TYR A 237 11.28 0.92 -13.32
N TYR A 238 10.37 -0.01 -13.48
CA TYR A 238 10.24 -1.18 -12.61
C TYR A 238 10.30 -2.47 -13.40
N GLY A 239 10.98 -3.48 -12.84
CA GLY A 239 11.00 -4.85 -13.32
C GLY A 239 10.86 -5.84 -12.19
N ASN A 240 10.04 -6.86 -12.40
CA ASN A 240 9.87 -7.99 -11.48
C ASN A 240 10.06 -9.31 -12.22
N VAL A 241 10.62 -10.29 -11.53
CA VAL A 241 10.60 -11.71 -11.92
C VAL A 241 10.29 -12.53 -10.68
N HIS A 242 9.36 -13.48 -10.82
CA HIS A 242 9.04 -14.41 -9.75
C HIS A 242 8.94 -15.86 -10.23
N LEU A 243 9.18 -16.78 -9.30
CA LEU A 243 9.04 -18.23 -9.49
C LEU A 243 8.18 -18.81 -8.36
N LYS A 244 7.14 -19.57 -8.73
CA LYS A 244 6.26 -20.31 -7.83
C LYS A 244 6.36 -21.80 -8.14
N GLN A 245 6.93 -22.61 -7.24
CA GLN A 245 7.03 -24.04 -7.46
C GLN A 245 7.08 -24.81 -6.13
N SER A 246 6.20 -25.80 -5.96
CA SER A 246 6.26 -26.81 -4.87
C SER A 246 6.47 -26.21 -3.47
N GLY A 247 5.71 -25.15 -3.13
CA GLY A 247 5.82 -24.47 -1.83
C GLY A 247 6.96 -23.45 -1.73
N VAL A 248 7.79 -23.32 -2.78
CA VAL A 248 8.81 -22.25 -2.89
C VAL A 248 8.27 -21.10 -3.71
N PHE A 249 8.45 -19.88 -3.22
CA PHE A 249 8.23 -18.65 -3.95
C PHE A 249 9.51 -17.81 -3.89
N LEU A 250 10.04 -17.50 -5.07
CA LEU A 250 11.16 -16.56 -5.22
C LEU A 250 10.67 -15.32 -5.91
N ASP A 251 11.09 -14.16 -5.44
CA ASP A 251 10.68 -12.86 -5.97
C ASP A 251 11.86 -11.90 -6.05
N GLY A 252 12.00 -11.24 -7.19
CA GLY A 252 13.04 -10.24 -7.42
C GLY A 252 12.43 -8.97 -8.01
N ASN A 253 12.67 -7.84 -7.36
CA ASN A 253 12.16 -6.52 -7.74
C ASN A 253 13.31 -5.56 -7.98
N LEU A 254 13.21 -4.74 -9.02
CA LEU A 254 14.18 -3.73 -9.39
C LEU A 254 13.46 -2.44 -9.78
N TYR A 255 13.86 -1.32 -9.18
CA TYR A 255 13.50 0.03 -9.59
C TYR A 255 14.72 0.80 -10.05
N HIS A 256 14.54 1.65 -11.05
CA HIS A 256 15.51 2.68 -11.41
C HIS A 256 14.78 4.01 -11.56
N THR A 257 15.21 5.01 -10.76
CA THR A 257 14.56 6.32 -10.69
C THR A 257 15.56 7.41 -11.08
N ARG A 258 15.14 8.32 -11.93
CA ARG A 258 15.90 9.52 -12.31
C ARG A 258 15.03 10.76 -12.23
N ASP A 259 15.63 11.88 -11.93
CA ASP A 259 14.96 13.17 -11.99
C ASP A 259 14.43 13.47 -13.39
N TYR A 260 13.40 14.30 -13.44
CA TYR A 260 12.73 14.66 -14.69
C TYR A 260 12.14 16.08 -14.62
N GLY A 261 12.15 16.79 -15.79
CA GLY A 261 11.57 18.11 -15.93
C GLY A 261 12.32 19.15 -15.12
N GLU A 262 11.61 19.91 -14.30
CA GLU A 262 12.19 20.94 -13.43
C GLU A 262 12.94 20.36 -12.21
N SER A 263 12.89 19.03 -12.03
CA SER A 263 13.58 18.31 -10.96
C SER A 263 13.30 18.90 -9.57
N VAL A 264 12.01 19.14 -9.26
CA VAL A 264 11.60 19.86 -8.04
C VAL A 264 12.02 19.17 -6.72
N ALA A 265 12.32 17.88 -6.76
CA ALA A 265 12.91 17.15 -5.64
C ALA A 265 14.46 17.24 -5.60
N GLY A 266 15.08 17.88 -6.59
CA GLY A 266 16.52 17.86 -6.83
C GLY A 266 16.95 16.71 -7.75
N ALA A 267 18.25 16.60 -7.99
CA ALA A 267 18.79 15.53 -8.82
C ALA A 267 18.60 14.17 -8.18
N ILE A 268 18.14 13.21 -8.93
CA ILE A 268 17.90 11.81 -8.51
C ILE A 268 18.56 10.87 -9.51
N ASP A 269 19.36 9.93 -9.00
CA ASP A 269 19.81 8.73 -9.72
C ASP A 269 19.86 7.60 -8.71
N ASN A 270 18.77 6.84 -8.63
CA ASN A 270 18.58 5.82 -7.60
C ASN A 270 18.23 4.48 -8.25
N THR A 271 18.87 3.41 -7.79
CA THR A 271 18.51 2.04 -8.13
C THR A 271 18.22 1.25 -6.87
N ALA A 272 16.97 0.86 -6.69
CA ALA A 272 16.51 0.06 -5.56
C ALA A 272 16.18 -1.35 -6.02
N TYR A 273 16.60 -2.37 -5.27
CA TYR A 273 16.21 -3.74 -5.58
C TYR A 273 16.00 -4.58 -4.32
N SER A 274 15.18 -5.62 -4.46
CA SER A 274 14.97 -6.63 -3.42
C SER A 274 14.93 -8.04 -4.00
N LEU A 275 15.33 -9.00 -3.18
CA LEU A 275 15.22 -10.43 -3.43
C LEU A 275 14.56 -11.08 -2.22
N ALA A 276 13.53 -11.88 -2.45
CA ALA A 276 12.86 -12.64 -1.40
C ALA A 276 12.74 -14.12 -1.77
N ALA A 277 12.91 -14.97 -0.76
CA ALA A 277 12.68 -16.40 -0.87
C ALA A 277 11.74 -16.83 0.25
N GLN A 278 10.60 -17.41 -0.13
CA GLN A 278 9.62 -17.97 0.78
C GLN A 278 9.51 -19.47 0.59
N TYR A 279 9.43 -20.21 1.69
CA TYR A 279 9.15 -21.63 1.71
C TYR A 279 7.94 -21.93 2.60
N THR A 280 6.95 -22.63 2.05
CA THR A 280 5.74 -23.05 2.76
C THR A 280 5.75 -24.55 2.94
N ALA A 281 5.65 -25.01 4.20
CA ALA A 281 5.60 -26.42 4.59
C ALA A 281 4.39 -26.64 5.51
N GLY A 282 3.30 -27.15 4.95
CA GLY A 282 2.04 -27.34 5.68
C GLY A 282 1.50 -26.00 6.21
N ALA A 283 1.38 -25.88 7.52
CA ALA A 283 0.89 -24.67 8.19
C ALA A 283 1.97 -23.57 8.32
N HIS A 284 3.21 -23.85 7.99
CA HIS A 284 4.36 -22.99 8.28
C HIS A 284 4.86 -22.30 7.02
N GLY A 285 5.10 -21.00 7.09
CA GLY A 285 5.77 -20.20 6.08
C GLY A 285 7.04 -19.56 6.65
N PHE A 286 8.13 -19.60 5.88
CA PHE A 286 9.41 -18.98 6.22
C PHE A 286 9.83 -18.08 5.08
N THR A 287 10.17 -16.82 5.35
CA THR A 287 10.65 -15.87 4.36
C THR A 287 11.98 -15.28 4.79
N LEU A 288 12.92 -15.25 3.86
CA LEU A 288 14.15 -14.46 3.95
C LEU A 288 14.15 -13.45 2.81
N ALA A 289 14.48 -12.19 3.11
CA ALA A 289 14.58 -11.17 2.07
C ALA A 289 15.79 -10.26 2.29
N PHE A 290 16.26 -9.71 1.18
CA PHE A 290 17.31 -8.72 1.12
C PHE A 290 16.87 -7.56 0.25
N GLN A 291 17.18 -6.34 0.68
CA GLN A 291 16.89 -5.11 -0.08
C GLN A 291 18.10 -4.18 -0.05
N LYS A 292 18.33 -3.48 -1.16
CA LYS A 292 19.42 -2.52 -1.30
C LYS A 292 18.96 -1.30 -2.07
N ILE A 293 19.32 -0.14 -1.56
CA ILE A 293 19.20 1.15 -2.24
C ILE A 293 20.59 1.58 -2.69
N ASN A 294 20.77 1.82 -3.97
CA ASN A 294 21.98 2.39 -4.56
C ASN A 294 21.66 3.78 -5.10
N GLY A 295 22.25 4.79 -4.49
CA GLY A 295 22.02 6.20 -4.80
C GLY A 295 22.19 7.06 -3.56
N ASP A 296 22.36 8.35 -3.76
CA ASP A 296 22.59 9.33 -2.71
C ASP A 296 21.26 9.93 -2.18
N THR A 297 20.14 9.56 -2.78
CA THR A 297 18.79 9.90 -2.33
C THR A 297 18.06 8.64 -1.85
N PRO A 298 17.05 8.75 -0.97
CA PRO A 298 16.19 7.63 -0.68
C PRO A 298 15.43 7.17 -1.94
N PHE A 299 14.95 5.92 -1.97
CA PHE A 299 13.96 5.52 -2.95
C PHE A 299 12.64 6.21 -2.61
N ASP A 300 12.16 7.08 -3.49
CA ASP A 300 10.94 7.86 -3.31
C ASP A 300 9.79 7.35 -4.18
N PHE A 301 8.57 7.50 -3.71
CA PHE A 301 7.35 7.08 -4.38
C PHE A 301 6.16 7.95 -3.94
N VAL A 302 5.05 7.91 -4.67
CA VAL A 302 3.80 8.58 -4.33
C VAL A 302 2.66 7.57 -4.31
N GLY A 303 1.70 7.77 -3.37
CA GLY A 303 0.70 6.74 -3.06
C GLY A 303 1.22 5.74 -2.03
N GLY A 304 0.41 5.37 -1.07
CA GLY A 304 0.87 4.72 0.16
C GLY A 304 1.38 3.28 0.00
N ASP A 305 1.18 2.63 -1.15
CA ASP A 305 1.64 1.26 -1.44
C ASP A 305 2.51 1.14 -2.69
N SER A 306 2.94 2.24 -3.30
CA SER A 306 3.75 2.28 -4.53
C SER A 306 5.22 1.87 -4.33
N ILE A 307 5.46 0.89 -3.49
CA ILE A 307 6.79 0.34 -3.21
C ILE A 307 6.72 -1.20 -3.06
N TYR A 308 7.06 -1.91 -4.13
CA TYR A 308 7.04 -3.38 -4.17
C TYR A 308 8.42 -3.97 -3.85
N LEU A 309 9.12 -3.34 -2.90
CA LEU A 309 10.37 -3.86 -2.35
C LEU A 309 10.08 -4.73 -1.12
N ALA A 310 10.79 -5.84 -0.99
CA ALA A 310 10.49 -6.90 -0.01
C ALA A 310 10.56 -6.46 1.46
N ASN A 311 11.32 -5.41 1.78
CA ASN A 311 11.49 -4.91 3.13
C ASN A 311 10.70 -3.61 3.40
N SER A 312 9.84 -3.15 2.48
CA SER A 312 8.82 -2.17 2.82
C SER A 312 7.75 -2.87 3.67
N ILE A 313 7.60 -2.43 4.91
CA ILE A 313 6.77 -3.14 5.89
C ILE A 313 5.82 -2.19 6.64
N LYS A 314 5.30 -2.59 7.80
CA LYS A 314 4.19 -1.86 8.46
C LYS A 314 4.51 -0.42 8.86
N TYR A 315 5.73 -0.14 9.26
CA TYR A 315 6.13 1.18 9.70
C TYR A 315 7.22 1.80 8.84
N ALA A 316 8.29 1.04 8.53
CA ALA A 316 9.44 1.53 7.79
C ALA A 316 9.57 0.84 6.43
N ASP A 317 10.02 1.58 5.42
CA ASP A 317 10.21 1.08 4.06
C ASP A 317 11.63 0.60 3.78
N PHE A 318 12.57 0.86 4.71
CA PHE A 318 13.99 0.51 4.56
C PHE A 318 14.56 1.01 3.23
N ASN A 319 14.18 2.23 2.86
CA ASN A 319 14.43 2.86 1.57
C ASN A 319 15.44 4.03 1.63
N GLY A 320 16.16 4.17 2.74
CA GLY A 320 17.16 5.24 2.93
C GLY A 320 18.30 5.19 1.89
N PRO A 321 18.97 6.33 1.60
CA PRO A 321 20.08 6.39 0.66
C PRO A 321 21.19 5.41 1.07
N ARG A 322 21.71 4.64 0.08
CA ARG A 322 22.75 3.61 0.27
C ARG A 322 22.39 2.45 1.21
N GLU A 323 21.19 2.41 1.75
CA GLU A 323 20.73 1.41 2.71
C GLU A 323 20.79 -0.01 2.16
N ARG A 324 21.12 -0.96 3.04
CA ARG A 324 20.95 -2.40 2.85
C ARG A 324 20.22 -2.98 4.05
N SER A 325 19.20 -3.79 3.77
CA SER A 325 18.39 -4.41 4.81
C SER A 325 18.15 -5.90 4.58
N TRP A 326 17.92 -6.62 5.68
CA TRP A 326 17.61 -8.04 5.71
C TRP A 326 16.35 -8.29 6.51
N GLN A 327 15.52 -9.21 6.03
CA GLN A 327 14.32 -9.66 6.69
C GLN A 327 14.35 -11.15 6.96
N ALA A 328 13.86 -11.54 8.15
CA ALA A 328 13.42 -12.89 8.45
C ALA A 328 11.96 -12.83 8.91
N ARG A 329 11.11 -13.68 8.32
CA ARG A 329 9.67 -13.75 8.64
C ARG A 329 9.23 -15.18 8.81
N TYR A 330 8.31 -15.40 9.74
CA TYR A 330 7.62 -16.64 10.00
C TYR A 330 6.11 -16.41 10.01
N ASP A 331 5.38 -17.29 9.31
CA ASP A 331 3.93 -17.33 9.23
C ASP A 331 3.41 -18.68 9.72
N LEU A 332 2.29 -18.70 10.44
CA LEU A 332 1.64 -19.89 10.93
C LEU A 332 0.13 -19.83 10.71
N ASP A 333 -0.42 -20.82 10.01
CA ASP A 333 -1.87 -21.04 9.88
C ASP A 333 -2.33 -22.04 10.94
N LEU A 334 -3.02 -21.54 11.97
CA LEU A 334 -3.52 -22.35 13.08
C LEU A 334 -4.77 -23.19 12.71
N GLY A 335 -5.30 -23.04 11.50
CA GLY A 335 -6.37 -23.90 10.98
C GLY A 335 -5.99 -25.38 11.03
N SER A 336 -4.74 -25.71 10.72
CA SER A 336 -4.19 -27.07 10.82
C SER A 336 -4.10 -27.61 12.26
N TYR A 337 -4.22 -26.75 13.25
CA TYR A 337 -4.19 -27.07 14.69
C TYR A 337 -5.57 -26.96 15.36
N GLY A 338 -6.65 -26.95 14.55
CA GLY A 338 -8.02 -26.96 15.04
C GLY A 338 -8.62 -25.57 15.31
N VAL A 339 -7.95 -24.48 14.89
CA VAL A 339 -8.46 -23.11 15.00
C VAL A 339 -8.53 -22.47 13.59
N PRO A 340 -9.52 -22.90 12.76
CA PRO A 340 -9.65 -22.37 11.40
C PRO A 340 -9.91 -20.86 11.43
N GLY A 341 -9.25 -20.13 10.52
CA GLY A 341 -9.33 -18.67 10.43
C GLY A 341 -8.34 -17.90 11.30
N LEU A 342 -7.60 -18.57 12.22
CA LEU A 342 -6.57 -17.94 13.02
C LEU A 342 -5.20 -18.04 12.34
N LYS A 343 -4.56 -16.89 12.14
CA LYS A 343 -3.23 -16.78 11.55
C LYS A 343 -2.32 -15.94 12.43
N PHE A 344 -1.08 -16.36 12.52
CA PHE A 344 -0.01 -15.66 13.22
C PHE A 344 1.11 -15.33 12.25
N MET A 345 1.71 -14.14 12.40
CA MET A 345 2.93 -13.74 11.68
C MET A 345 3.87 -13.01 12.63
N THR A 346 5.15 -13.28 12.48
CA THR A 346 6.19 -12.42 13.06
C THR A 346 7.31 -12.20 12.05
N ARG A 347 7.87 -10.99 12.05
CA ARG A 347 9.04 -10.66 11.22
C ARG A 347 9.98 -9.70 11.93
N TYR A 348 11.21 -9.74 11.49
CA TYR A 348 12.27 -8.82 11.91
C TYR A 348 13.02 -8.34 10.68
N VAL A 349 13.17 -7.01 10.58
CA VAL A 349 13.96 -6.37 9.53
C VAL A 349 15.02 -5.50 10.16
N ASN A 350 16.22 -5.52 9.58
CA ASN A 350 17.35 -4.69 10.03
C ASN A 350 18.00 -3.99 8.84
N GLY A 351 18.03 -2.66 8.88
CA GLY A 351 18.64 -1.77 7.89
C GLY A 351 19.90 -1.09 8.41
N ARG A 352 20.88 -0.93 7.53
CA ARG A 352 22.20 -0.33 7.84
C ARG A 352 22.81 0.37 6.65
N GLY A 353 23.76 1.26 6.94
CA GLY A 353 24.60 1.92 5.95
C GLY A 353 23.88 3.03 5.21
N ILE A 354 22.88 3.61 5.86
CA ILE A 354 22.22 4.82 5.39
C ILE A 354 23.24 5.96 5.46
N ASP A 355 23.33 6.69 4.35
CA ASP A 355 24.15 7.88 4.24
C ASP A 355 23.50 8.87 3.28
N GLY A 356 22.80 9.85 3.84
CA GLY A 356 22.13 10.94 3.10
C GLY A 356 23.00 12.20 2.95
N THR A 357 24.22 12.22 3.50
CA THR A 357 25.08 13.42 3.48
C THR A 357 25.56 13.80 2.08
N HIS A 358 25.44 12.87 1.11
CA HIS A 358 25.78 13.08 -0.29
C HIS A 358 24.57 13.48 -1.15
N ALA A 359 23.38 13.59 -0.56
CA ALA A 359 22.20 14.04 -1.29
C ALA A 359 22.42 15.44 -1.88
N PRO A 360 22.00 15.68 -3.14
CA PRO A 360 22.17 16.98 -3.79
C PRO A 360 21.55 18.11 -2.97
N GLN A 361 22.33 19.17 -2.74
CA GLN A 361 21.92 20.33 -1.97
C GLN A 361 20.79 21.11 -2.69
N GLY A 362 19.83 21.62 -1.91
CA GLY A 362 18.72 22.43 -2.41
C GLY A 362 17.52 21.64 -2.90
N GLY A 363 17.61 20.30 -2.97
CA GLY A 363 16.48 19.41 -3.24
C GLY A 363 15.72 19.00 -1.97
N GLY A 364 14.64 18.23 -2.17
CA GLY A 364 13.79 17.78 -1.07
C GLY A 364 14.48 16.90 -0.03
N TYR A 365 15.57 16.24 -0.39
CA TYR A 365 16.31 15.33 0.51
C TYR A 365 17.46 15.99 1.25
N ASN A 366 17.86 17.22 0.84
CA ASN A 366 18.89 18.03 1.48
C ASN A 366 18.53 19.52 1.36
N PRO A 367 17.40 19.93 2.00
CA PRO A 367 16.91 21.30 1.92
C PRO A 367 17.82 22.28 2.65
N PHE A 368 17.75 23.55 2.23
CA PHE A 368 18.38 24.65 2.95
C PHE A 368 17.54 25.02 4.18
N ASP A 369 18.16 25.03 5.34
CA ASP A 369 17.54 25.48 6.59
C ASP A 369 17.89 26.95 6.86
N GLU A 370 16.94 27.85 6.73
CA GLU A 370 17.12 29.27 6.96
C GLU A 370 17.55 29.61 8.40
N SER A 371 17.20 28.77 9.37
CA SER A 371 17.51 29.01 10.77
C SER A 371 18.97 28.75 11.12
N SER A 372 19.57 27.73 10.52
CA SER A 372 20.99 27.41 10.68
C SER A 372 21.88 28.02 9.59
N GLY A 373 21.31 28.38 8.44
CA GLY A 373 22.05 28.88 7.26
C GLY A 373 22.81 27.78 6.53
N GLU A 374 22.45 26.51 6.73
CA GLU A 374 23.13 25.34 6.18
C GLU A 374 22.14 24.43 5.41
N TYR A 375 22.70 23.55 4.56
CA TYR A 375 21.93 22.46 3.98
C TYR A 375 21.87 21.29 4.98
N VAL A 376 20.66 20.83 5.30
CA VAL A 376 20.41 19.78 6.30
C VAL A 376 19.83 18.55 5.62
N PRO A 377 20.64 17.50 5.37
CA PRO A 377 20.14 16.27 4.78
C PRO A 377 19.14 15.58 5.71
N GLN A 378 18.08 15.00 5.14
CA GLN A 378 17.06 14.28 5.90
C GLN A 378 17.63 13.11 6.71
N GLN A 379 18.74 12.52 6.26
CA GLN A 379 19.44 11.43 6.92
C GLN A 379 20.95 11.68 6.95
N GLY A 380 21.60 11.33 8.06
CA GLY A 380 23.04 11.47 8.26
C GLY A 380 23.85 10.26 7.80
N ASP A 381 25.17 10.29 8.04
CA ASP A 381 26.06 9.14 7.82
C ASP A 381 25.95 8.11 8.94
N GLY A 382 26.03 6.82 8.59
CA GLY A 382 25.96 5.70 9.52
C GLY A 382 24.57 5.42 10.09
N GLY A 383 23.52 5.85 9.37
CA GLY A 383 22.15 5.58 9.75
C GLY A 383 21.86 4.06 9.78
N ARG A 384 21.09 3.66 10.77
CA ARG A 384 20.64 2.27 10.97
C ARG A 384 19.35 2.24 11.75
N HIS A 385 18.50 1.26 11.41
CA HIS A 385 17.27 0.99 12.14
C HIS A 385 16.87 -0.48 12.03
N TRP A 386 15.89 -0.85 12.84
CA TRP A 386 15.27 -2.16 12.77
C TRP A 386 13.79 -2.08 13.12
N GLU A 387 13.02 -3.02 12.59
CA GLU A 387 11.60 -3.17 12.90
C GLU A 387 11.28 -4.64 13.20
N ARG A 388 10.44 -4.85 14.21
CA ARG A 388 9.85 -6.15 14.54
C ARG A 388 8.35 -6.03 14.56
N ASP A 389 7.69 -6.90 13.80
CA ASP A 389 6.24 -7.02 13.77
C ASP A 389 5.77 -8.34 14.36
N ILE A 390 4.63 -8.30 15.01
CA ILE A 390 3.83 -9.44 15.41
C ILE A 390 2.39 -9.16 15.01
N ASP A 391 1.79 -10.06 14.21
CA ASP A 391 0.39 -10.01 13.79
C ASP A 391 -0.35 -11.25 14.24
N LEU A 392 -1.55 -11.05 14.75
CA LEU A 392 -2.53 -12.09 14.99
C LEU A 392 -3.83 -11.69 14.31
N ARG A 393 -4.32 -12.51 13.39
CA ARG A 393 -5.59 -12.26 12.68
C ARG A 393 -6.50 -13.46 12.79
N TYR A 394 -7.75 -13.20 13.19
CA TYR A 394 -8.80 -14.20 13.23
C TYR A 394 -9.97 -13.78 12.35
N VAL A 395 -10.45 -14.70 11.52
CA VAL A 395 -11.66 -14.54 10.71
C VAL A 395 -12.72 -15.50 11.22
N LEU A 396 -13.90 -15.01 11.59
CA LEU A 396 -15.01 -15.82 12.07
C LEU A 396 -15.54 -16.71 10.93
N GLN A 397 -15.59 -18.02 11.18
CA GLN A 397 -15.88 -19.01 10.15
C GLN A 397 -17.40 -19.29 9.99
N SER A 398 -18.22 -18.94 10.97
CA SER A 398 -19.65 -19.25 10.99
C SER A 398 -20.43 -18.31 11.90
N GLY A 399 -21.77 -18.46 11.93
CA GLY A 399 -22.68 -17.66 12.74
C GLY A 399 -23.07 -16.33 12.11
N PRO A 400 -23.81 -15.46 12.83
CA PRO A 400 -24.29 -14.18 12.30
C PRO A 400 -23.19 -13.19 11.89
N ALA A 401 -22.01 -13.31 12.51
CA ALA A 401 -20.85 -12.48 12.23
C ALA A 401 -19.78 -13.22 11.37
N LYS A 402 -20.19 -14.23 10.58
CA LYS A 402 -19.30 -14.90 9.65
C LYS A 402 -18.59 -13.84 8.77
N ASP A 403 -17.31 -14.09 8.45
CA ASP A 403 -16.43 -13.23 7.68
C ASP A 403 -15.96 -11.94 8.41
N MET A 404 -16.45 -11.67 9.64
CA MET A 404 -15.86 -10.65 10.49
C MET A 404 -14.42 -11.03 10.83
N SER A 405 -13.49 -10.10 10.65
CA SER A 405 -12.09 -10.29 11.02
C SER A 405 -11.68 -9.40 12.19
N VAL A 406 -10.81 -9.91 13.03
CA VAL A 406 -10.14 -9.17 14.10
C VAL A 406 -8.64 -9.32 13.91
N GLN A 407 -7.94 -8.20 13.80
CA GLN A 407 -6.49 -8.15 13.69
C GLN A 407 -5.87 -7.38 14.84
N LEU A 408 -4.87 -7.98 15.48
CA LEU A 408 -4.01 -7.36 16.46
C LEU A 408 -2.59 -7.33 15.89
N SER A 409 -1.99 -6.14 15.79
CA SER A 409 -0.63 -5.96 15.31
C SER A 409 0.19 -5.15 16.29
N HIS A 410 1.38 -5.63 16.62
CA HIS A 410 2.35 -4.91 17.43
C HIS A 410 3.64 -4.71 16.66
N VAL A 411 4.02 -3.45 16.50
CA VAL A 411 5.23 -3.01 15.78
C VAL A 411 6.18 -2.36 16.75
N VAL A 412 7.45 -2.72 16.66
CA VAL A 412 8.53 -2.05 17.39
C VAL A 412 9.57 -1.59 16.37
N HIS A 413 9.78 -0.29 16.27
CA HIS A 413 10.83 0.30 15.43
C HIS A 413 11.83 1.06 16.31
N ARG A 414 13.12 0.94 15.98
CA ARG A 414 14.22 1.66 16.64
C ARG A 414 15.23 2.12 15.59
N ALA A 415 15.63 3.38 15.71
CA ALA A 415 16.56 4.04 14.82
C ALA A 415 17.65 4.79 15.61
N ASN A 416 18.80 5.00 14.98
CA ASN A 416 19.77 5.96 15.52
C ASN A 416 19.50 7.36 14.95
N SER A 417 20.10 8.38 15.53
CA SER A 417 19.90 9.78 15.13
C SER A 417 20.25 10.06 13.66
N ALA A 418 21.18 9.33 13.08
CA ALA A 418 21.55 9.49 11.68
C ALA A 418 20.50 8.96 10.69
N GLN A 419 19.67 8.01 11.10
CA GLN A 419 18.54 7.54 10.27
C GLN A 419 17.37 8.51 10.34
N GLY A 420 17.18 9.22 11.47
CA GLY A 420 16.17 10.28 11.62
C GLY A 420 14.74 9.83 11.92
N GLY A 421 14.45 8.52 11.95
CA GLY A 421 13.12 7.98 12.29
C GLY A 421 12.89 7.83 13.78
N ASP A 422 11.63 7.69 14.16
CA ASP A 422 11.20 7.58 15.55
C ASP A 422 11.52 6.21 16.17
N ASP A 423 11.91 6.22 17.44
CA ASP A 423 11.83 5.06 18.33
C ASP A 423 10.40 4.89 18.81
N ILE A 424 9.69 3.92 18.26
CA ILE A 424 8.24 3.78 18.46
C ILE A 424 7.84 2.34 18.78
N ASP A 425 6.85 2.20 19.67
CA ASP A 425 6.04 1.00 19.84
C ASP A 425 4.62 1.33 19.35
N ARG A 426 4.14 0.56 18.37
CA ARG A 426 2.85 0.82 17.73
C ARG A 426 1.92 -0.37 17.91
N LEU A 427 0.68 -0.10 18.27
CA LEU A 427 -0.38 -1.09 18.44
C LEU A 427 -1.53 -0.78 17.49
N TYR A 428 -1.93 -1.77 16.69
CA TYR A 428 -3.14 -1.74 15.87
C TYR A 428 -4.15 -2.76 16.42
N ILE A 429 -5.41 -2.36 16.52
CA ILE A 429 -6.53 -3.27 16.68
C ILE A 429 -7.53 -2.90 15.59
N VAL A 430 -7.75 -3.82 14.64
CA VAL A 430 -8.65 -3.59 13.51
C VAL A 430 -9.71 -4.67 13.51
N ILE A 431 -10.98 -4.25 13.51
CA ILE A 431 -12.13 -5.15 13.35
C ILE A 431 -12.84 -4.76 12.09
N GLU A 432 -12.98 -5.71 11.17
CA GLU A 432 -13.67 -5.49 9.91
C GLU A 432 -14.83 -6.45 9.75
N TYR A 433 -15.95 -5.93 9.27
CA TYR A 433 -17.11 -6.73 8.93
C TYR A 433 -17.66 -6.33 7.55
N PRO A 434 -17.47 -7.18 6.52
CA PRO A 434 -18.01 -6.93 5.20
C PRO A 434 -19.50 -7.26 5.16
N LEU A 435 -20.33 -6.30 4.79
CA LEU A 435 -21.75 -6.43 4.53
C LEU A 435 -21.96 -6.46 3.02
N LYS A 436 -22.22 -7.64 2.47
CA LYS A 436 -22.44 -7.85 1.03
C LYS A 436 -23.94 -7.89 0.76
N PHE A 437 -24.43 -6.93 -0.03
CA PHE A 437 -25.86 -6.82 -0.36
C PHE A 437 -26.24 -7.53 -1.68
N GLY A 438 -25.41 -8.47 -2.13
CA GLY A 438 -25.71 -9.35 -3.25
C GLY A 438 -25.36 -8.73 -4.62
N ARG A 439 -25.55 -9.56 -5.66
CA ARG A 439 -25.68 -9.12 -7.04
C ARG A 439 -27.17 -8.85 -7.26
N PHE A 440 -27.50 -7.71 -7.81
CA PHE A 440 -28.88 -7.29 -8.10
C PHE A 440 -29.31 -7.80 -9.47
#